data_08ea96f94e162cb1add2284ea50325e8
#
_entry.id   08ea96f94e162cb1add2284ea50325e8
#
_cell.length_a   1.000
_cell.length_b   1.000
_cell.length_c   1.000
_cell.angle_alpha   90.00
_cell.angle_beta   90.00
_cell.angle_gamma   90.00
#
_symmetry.space_group_name_H-M   'P 1'
#
loop_
_entity.id
_entity.type
_entity.pdbx_description
1 polymer ?
#
loop_
_entity_poly.entity_id
_entity_poly.type
_entity_poly.pdbx_seq_one_letter_code
_entity_poly.pdbx_strand_id
1 'polypeptide(L)'
;MVFSAIVSANNSYQAPLVKESLLLDIAIGDNILIVGERGHVLTGTTEQNLTQVIVPTKTTLTAVTLFAQNAWAVGHDASILHSSDAGQTWQLQLSMPELDRPFLDVFFMDENTGVAVGAYGLFYRTIDGGTTWQKELHASVLPQDDIDYLDSIKDEPEFYQDELSFILPHFNRLSYANGKLYMAGEAGLLAVSTDFGRSWKRFDIAYNGSFFDIQETKNGQLFAVGLRGNIFLANDDSKKWDKLQTCVTTSLNSIVLGNDKNIYITGNNGVLLSLDQTKVSVNEYHPANDEGCAIHISIKKLKNNLSDSILNGLVINDAMLAVTASGIKQIELK
;
A
#
# COMPACT_ATOMS: atom_id res chain seq x y z
N MET A 1 1.35 33.97 -17.40
CA MET A 1 0.55 33.11 -18.28
C MET A 1 1.05 31.71 -18.08
N VAL A 2 0.31 30.89 -17.32
CA VAL A 2 0.64 29.48 -17.14
C VAL A 2 0.05 28.77 -18.35
N PHE A 3 0.90 28.29 -19.24
CA PHE A 3 0.48 27.40 -20.31
C PHE A 3 0.17 26.03 -19.64
N SER A 4 -1.11 25.73 -19.48
CA SER A 4 -1.58 24.37 -19.24
C SER A 4 -1.30 23.58 -20.52
N ALA A 5 -0.23 22.81 -20.53
CA ALA A 5 0.01 21.84 -21.58
C ALA A 5 -1.13 20.81 -21.49
N ILE A 6 -2.01 20.80 -22.48
CA ILE A 6 -2.97 19.70 -22.68
C ILE A 6 -2.10 18.51 -23.08
N VAL A 7 -1.68 17.72 -22.10
CA VAL A 7 -1.15 16.38 -22.36
C VAL A 7 -2.32 15.59 -22.92
N SER A 8 -2.23 15.23 -24.21
CA SER A 8 -3.17 14.31 -24.84
C SER A 8 -3.00 12.95 -24.17
N ALA A 9 -3.70 12.74 -23.09
CA ALA A 9 -3.73 11.45 -22.40
C ALA A 9 -4.32 10.43 -23.38
N ASN A 10 -3.53 9.42 -23.72
CA ASN A 10 -4.04 8.27 -24.46
C ASN A 10 -4.95 7.48 -23.53
N ASN A 11 -6.26 7.48 -23.78
CA ASN A 11 -7.21 6.72 -22.98
C ASN A 11 -6.83 5.23 -22.93
N SER A 12 -7.13 4.58 -21.81
CA SER A 12 -7.11 3.12 -21.70
C SER A 12 -8.09 2.51 -22.73
N TYR A 13 -8.02 1.22 -22.92
CA TYR A 13 -8.88 0.52 -23.87
C TYR A 13 -9.71 -0.55 -23.16
N GLN A 14 -10.87 -0.88 -23.73
CA GLN A 14 -11.69 -1.98 -23.23
C GLN A 14 -11.00 -3.32 -23.48
N ALA A 15 -10.58 -3.98 -22.41
CA ALA A 15 -9.90 -5.27 -22.51
C ALA A 15 -10.91 -6.42 -22.32
N PRO A 16 -11.01 -7.38 -23.28
CA PRO A 16 -11.96 -8.49 -23.15
C PRO A 16 -11.76 -9.36 -21.91
N LEU A 17 -10.51 -9.50 -21.47
CA LEU A 17 -10.11 -10.33 -20.32
C LEU A 17 -9.59 -9.50 -19.14
N VAL A 18 -10.12 -8.29 -18.94
CA VAL A 18 -9.67 -7.38 -17.87
C VAL A 18 -9.71 -8.02 -16.47
N LYS A 19 -10.67 -8.91 -16.22
CA LYS A 19 -10.79 -9.62 -14.93
C LYS A 19 -9.73 -10.72 -14.75
N GLU A 20 -8.97 -11.05 -15.79
CA GLU A 20 -7.84 -12.00 -15.80
C GLU A 20 -6.48 -11.30 -15.97
N SER A 21 -6.46 -9.96 -16.04
CA SER A 21 -5.25 -9.13 -16.16
C SER A 21 -4.58 -8.95 -14.80
N LEU A 22 -3.36 -8.43 -14.81
CA LEU A 22 -2.67 -8.01 -13.58
C LEU A 22 -3.44 -6.88 -12.90
N LEU A 23 -4.00 -7.16 -11.73
CA LEU A 23 -4.70 -6.20 -10.88
C LEU A 23 -3.92 -6.04 -9.58
N LEU A 24 -3.68 -4.79 -9.18
CA LEU A 24 -2.70 -4.46 -8.16
C LEU A 24 -3.32 -4.04 -6.82
N ASP A 25 -4.42 -3.30 -6.87
CA ASP A 25 -5.05 -2.79 -5.66
C ASP A 25 -6.57 -2.78 -5.75
N ILE A 26 -7.22 -2.79 -4.58
CA ILE A 26 -8.67 -2.84 -4.43
C ILE A 26 -9.10 -2.00 -3.23
N ALA A 27 -10.12 -1.20 -3.43
CA ALA A 27 -10.75 -0.40 -2.38
C ALA A 27 -12.27 -0.55 -2.40
N ILE A 28 -12.91 -0.33 -1.26
CA ILE A 28 -14.36 -0.43 -1.09
C ILE A 28 -14.92 0.81 -0.41
N GLY A 29 -16.01 1.32 -0.96
CA GLY A 29 -16.90 2.34 -0.42
C GLY A 29 -18.31 1.98 -0.81
N ASP A 30 -19.04 2.90 -1.45
CA ASP A 30 -20.33 2.60 -2.09
C ASP A 30 -20.15 1.64 -3.27
N ASN A 31 -19.00 1.75 -3.96
CA ASN A 31 -18.55 0.82 -4.99
C ASN A 31 -17.27 0.09 -4.56
N ILE A 32 -17.02 -1.05 -5.17
CA ILE A 32 -15.72 -1.71 -5.20
C ILE A 32 -14.96 -1.09 -6.39
N LEU A 33 -13.75 -0.63 -6.15
CA LEU A 33 -12.83 -0.17 -7.18
C LEU A 33 -11.59 -1.06 -7.21
N ILE A 34 -11.17 -1.44 -8.42
CA ILE A 34 -9.98 -2.26 -8.64
C ILE A 34 -9.14 -1.58 -9.71
N VAL A 35 -7.84 -1.50 -9.50
CA VAL A 35 -6.90 -0.90 -10.45
C VAL A 35 -5.77 -1.87 -10.81
N GLY A 36 -5.13 -1.66 -11.96
CA GLY A 36 -4.05 -2.52 -12.41
C GLY A 36 -3.31 -2.02 -13.64
N GLU A 37 -2.71 -2.98 -14.36
CA GLU A 37 -1.92 -2.69 -15.54
C GLU A 37 -2.72 -1.94 -16.62
N ARG A 38 -1.98 -1.22 -17.50
CA ARG A 38 -2.52 -0.58 -18.72
C ARG A 38 -3.71 0.36 -18.49
N GLY A 39 -3.80 0.99 -17.31
CA GLY A 39 -4.91 1.85 -16.95
C GLY A 39 -6.22 1.08 -16.72
N HIS A 40 -6.14 -0.20 -16.35
CA HIS A 40 -7.33 -0.96 -16.01
C HIS A 40 -7.94 -0.44 -14.72
N VAL A 41 -9.20 -0.03 -14.80
CA VAL A 41 -10.03 0.32 -13.65
C VAL A 41 -11.35 -0.44 -13.78
N LEU A 42 -11.72 -1.17 -12.74
CA LEU A 42 -13.02 -1.83 -12.64
C LEU A 42 -13.82 -1.20 -11.50
N THR A 43 -15.12 -1.04 -11.72
CA THR A 43 -16.07 -0.52 -10.73
C THR A 43 -17.34 -1.34 -10.71
N GLY A 44 -17.97 -1.45 -9.54
CA GLY A 44 -19.25 -2.13 -9.35
C GLY A 44 -19.63 -2.16 -7.87
N THR A 45 -20.90 -2.39 -7.57
CA THR A 45 -21.39 -2.49 -6.19
C THR A 45 -21.18 -3.88 -5.58
N THR A 46 -20.94 -4.87 -6.41
CA THR A 46 -20.65 -6.25 -6.03
C THR A 46 -19.61 -6.84 -6.98
N GLU A 47 -18.97 -7.94 -6.59
CA GLU A 47 -17.98 -8.63 -7.42
C GLU A 47 -18.56 -9.12 -8.77
N GLN A 48 -19.86 -9.50 -8.78
CA GLN A 48 -20.54 -10.01 -9.97
C GLN A 48 -20.74 -8.94 -11.02
N ASN A 49 -20.99 -7.69 -10.60
CA ASN A 49 -21.30 -6.59 -11.51
C ASN A 49 -20.09 -5.65 -11.79
N LEU A 50 -18.88 -6.07 -11.43
CA LEU A 50 -17.66 -5.34 -11.79
C LEU A 50 -17.53 -5.20 -13.30
N THR A 51 -17.41 -3.96 -13.77
CA THR A 51 -17.22 -3.60 -15.17
C THR A 51 -16.04 -2.68 -15.33
N GLN A 52 -15.33 -2.79 -16.46
CA GLN A 52 -14.23 -1.90 -16.77
C GLN A 52 -14.76 -0.53 -17.20
N VAL A 53 -14.12 0.53 -16.69
CA VAL A 53 -14.29 1.91 -17.16
C VAL A 53 -13.04 2.38 -17.89
N ILE A 54 -13.23 3.28 -18.87
CA ILE A 54 -12.14 3.87 -19.64
C ILE A 54 -11.62 5.09 -18.88
N VAL A 55 -10.30 5.13 -18.67
CA VAL A 55 -9.63 6.21 -17.96
C VAL A 55 -8.61 6.93 -18.86
N PRO A 56 -8.26 8.21 -18.59
CA PRO A 56 -7.40 9.01 -19.44
C PRO A 56 -5.90 8.69 -19.25
N THR A 57 -5.55 7.41 -19.14
CA THR A 57 -4.17 6.91 -19.12
C THR A 57 -4.09 5.46 -19.56
N LYS A 58 -2.91 5.03 -20.01
CA LYS A 58 -2.55 3.62 -20.25
C LYS A 58 -1.47 3.13 -19.30
N THR A 59 -1.02 3.97 -18.38
CA THR A 59 0.00 3.58 -17.42
C THR A 59 -0.55 2.58 -16.41
N THR A 60 0.31 1.79 -15.82
CA THR A 60 -0.09 0.90 -14.72
C THR A 60 -0.49 1.73 -13.50
N LEU A 61 -1.68 1.45 -12.97
CA LEU A 61 -2.19 2.03 -11.73
C LEU A 61 -1.88 1.08 -10.58
N THR A 62 -1.19 1.57 -9.57
CA THR A 62 -0.62 0.79 -8.46
C THR A 62 -1.49 0.76 -7.23
N ALA A 63 -2.24 1.85 -6.98
CA ALA A 63 -3.11 1.96 -5.81
C ALA A 63 -4.36 2.79 -6.10
N VAL A 64 -5.40 2.56 -5.30
CA VAL A 64 -6.68 3.28 -5.36
C VAL A 64 -7.23 3.51 -3.94
N THR A 65 -7.78 4.69 -3.70
CA THR A 65 -8.46 5.03 -2.46
C THR A 65 -9.82 5.68 -2.74
N LEU A 66 -10.72 5.59 -1.76
CA LEU A 66 -12.07 6.19 -1.80
C LEU A 66 -12.31 7.02 -0.56
N PHE A 67 -12.95 8.17 -0.77
CA PHE A 67 -13.58 8.95 0.30
C PHE A 67 -14.95 9.44 -0.19
N ALA A 68 -16.03 8.91 0.37
CA ALA A 68 -17.40 9.14 -0.09
C ALA A 68 -17.54 8.84 -1.61
N GLN A 69 -17.97 9.80 -2.41
CA GLN A 69 -18.12 9.67 -3.87
C GLN A 69 -16.82 9.96 -4.62
N ASN A 70 -15.77 10.45 -3.92
CA ASN A 70 -14.49 10.74 -4.53
C ASN A 70 -13.59 9.51 -4.48
N ALA A 71 -12.85 9.29 -5.57
CA ALA A 71 -11.83 8.25 -5.66
C ALA A 71 -10.57 8.81 -6.33
N TRP A 72 -9.42 8.34 -5.87
CA TRP A 72 -8.13 8.66 -6.49
C TRP A 72 -7.39 7.37 -6.78
N ALA A 73 -6.79 7.32 -7.97
CA ALA A 73 -5.92 6.23 -8.39
C ALA A 73 -4.57 6.79 -8.81
N VAL A 74 -3.50 6.10 -8.42
CA VAL A 74 -2.13 6.54 -8.70
C VAL A 74 -1.32 5.44 -9.36
N GLY A 75 -0.20 5.79 -10.00
CA GLY A 75 0.63 4.77 -10.61
C GLY A 75 1.88 5.28 -11.32
N HIS A 76 2.27 4.55 -12.35
CA HIS A 76 3.43 4.86 -13.18
C HIS A 76 3.32 6.24 -13.83
N ASP A 77 4.46 6.76 -14.30
CA ASP A 77 4.59 8.12 -14.85
C ASP A 77 4.19 9.21 -13.84
N ALA A 78 4.34 8.92 -12.53
CA ALA A 78 3.85 9.76 -11.44
C ALA A 78 2.42 10.27 -11.72
N SER A 79 1.54 9.36 -12.15
CA SER A 79 0.17 9.69 -12.54
C SER A 79 -0.77 9.68 -11.34
N ILE A 80 -1.69 10.66 -11.28
CA ILE A 80 -2.80 10.73 -10.34
C ILE A 80 -4.08 10.99 -11.11
N LEU A 81 -5.07 10.12 -10.93
CA LEU A 81 -6.40 10.25 -11.48
C LEU A 81 -7.42 10.51 -10.36
N HIS A 82 -8.47 11.23 -10.67
CA HIS A 82 -9.58 11.52 -9.77
C HIS A 82 -10.91 11.21 -10.42
N SER A 83 -11.82 10.67 -9.62
CA SER A 83 -13.23 10.46 -9.92
C SER A 83 -14.08 11.15 -8.84
N SER A 84 -15.16 11.82 -9.24
CA SER A 84 -16.14 12.43 -8.31
C SER A 84 -17.48 11.69 -8.29
N ASP A 85 -17.55 10.51 -8.92
CA ASP A 85 -18.77 9.71 -9.12
C ASP A 85 -18.58 8.23 -8.77
N ALA A 86 -17.83 7.97 -7.69
CA ALA A 86 -17.52 6.64 -7.18
C ALA A 86 -16.85 5.72 -8.23
N GLY A 87 -15.97 6.29 -9.06
CA GLY A 87 -15.14 5.56 -10.03
C GLY A 87 -15.78 5.30 -11.38
N GLN A 88 -16.90 5.96 -11.71
CA GLN A 88 -17.56 5.79 -13.01
C GLN A 88 -16.89 6.59 -14.12
N THR A 89 -16.44 7.81 -13.81
CA THR A 89 -15.66 8.63 -14.74
C THR A 89 -14.40 9.18 -14.06
N TRP A 90 -13.34 9.38 -14.84
CA TRP A 90 -12.03 9.74 -14.32
C TRP A 90 -11.39 10.89 -15.08
N GLN A 91 -10.67 11.73 -14.36
CA GLN A 91 -9.88 12.83 -14.89
C GLN A 91 -8.42 12.69 -14.43
N LEU A 92 -7.47 13.02 -15.30
CA LEU A 92 -6.06 13.06 -14.96
C LEU A 92 -5.74 14.38 -14.25
N GLN A 93 -5.31 14.30 -12.98
CA GLN A 93 -4.90 15.47 -12.18
C GLN A 93 -3.42 15.76 -12.30
N LEU A 94 -2.59 14.71 -12.36
CA LEU A 94 -1.14 14.83 -12.46
C LEU A 94 -0.58 13.72 -13.36
N SER A 95 0.47 14.05 -14.13
CA SER A 95 1.29 13.06 -14.84
C SER A 95 2.65 13.68 -15.13
N MET A 96 3.71 12.99 -14.75
CA MET A 96 5.10 13.44 -14.90
C MET A 96 5.98 12.28 -15.40
N PRO A 97 5.81 11.85 -16.66
CA PRO A 97 6.52 10.68 -17.21
C PRO A 97 8.04 10.87 -17.21
N GLU A 98 8.52 12.11 -17.28
CA GLU A 98 9.95 12.45 -17.23
C GLU A 98 10.62 12.11 -15.90
N LEU A 99 9.86 11.92 -14.80
CA LEU A 99 10.42 11.51 -13.51
C LEU A 99 10.82 10.04 -13.51
N ASP A 100 10.21 9.21 -14.37
CA ASP A 100 10.39 7.74 -14.40
C ASP A 100 10.27 7.09 -13.00
N ARG A 101 9.34 7.62 -12.19
CA ARG A 101 9.07 7.18 -10.82
C ARG A 101 7.57 6.96 -10.65
N PRO A 102 7.12 5.76 -10.24
CA PRO A 102 5.72 5.53 -9.92
C PRO A 102 5.35 6.10 -8.55
N PHE A 103 4.12 6.60 -8.42
CA PHE A 103 3.45 6.52 -7.12
C PHE A 103 3.12 5.05 -6.82
N LEU A 104 3.18 4.68 -5.54
CA LEU A 104 2.92 3.32 -5.06
C LEU A 104 1.68 3.25 -4.19
N ASP A 105 1.32 4.36 -3.51
CA ASP A 105 0.11 4.44 -2.71
C ASP A 105 -0.47 5.86 -2.63
N VAL A 106 -1.75 5.94 -2.28
CA VAL A 106 -2.49 7.20 -2.12
C VAL A 106 -3.51 7.08 -1.00
N PHE A 107 -3.58 8.11 -0.15
CA PHE A 107 -4.56 8.15 0.93
C PHE A 107 -5.19 9.55 1.06
N PHE A 108 -6.51 9.59 1.24
CA PHE A 108 -7.27 10.80 1.51
C PHE A 108 -7.93 10.71 2.88
N MET A 109 -7.73 11.74 3.71
CA MET A 109 -8.35 11.87 5.03
C MET A 109 -9.78 12.41 4.92
N ASP A 110 -10.00 13.27 3.96
CA ASP A 110 -11.28 13.88 3.58
C ASP A 110 -11.30 14.17 2.07
N GLU A 111 -12.35 14.81 1.57
CA GLU A 111 -12.49 15.12 0.13
C GLU A 111 -11.45 16.09 -0.42
N ASN A 112 -10.74 16.83 0.44
CA ASN A 112 -9.79 17.86 0.06
C ASN A 112 -8.34 17.49 0.37
N THR A 113 -8.12 16.76 1.48
CA THR A 113 -6.79 16.54 2.04
C THR A 113 -6.30 15.14 1.76
N GLY A 114 -5.25 15.03 0.94
CA GLY A 114 -4.67 13.76 0.56
C GLY A 114 -3.16 13.79 0.38
N VAL A 115 -2.55 12.61 0.39
CA VAL A 115 -1.13 12.39 0.10
C VAL A 115 -0.97 11.22 -0.86
N ALA A 116 -0.02 11.33 -1.78
CA ALA A 116 0.41 10.28 -2.69
C ALA A 116 1.90 10.05 -2.49
N VAL A 117 2.30 8.77 -2.34
CA VAL A 117 3.67 8.39 -2.04
C VAL A 117 4.17 7.34 -3.04
N GLY A 118 5.50 7.22 -3.18
CA GLY A 118 6.03 6.29 -4.16
C GLY A 118 7.53 6.09 -4.14
N ALA A 119 8.06 5.72 -5.29
CA ALA A 119 9.45 5.35 -5.47
C ALA A 119 10.42 6.52 -5.19
N TYR A 120 11.54 6.19 -4.56
CA TYR A 120 12.64 7.13 -4.27
C TYR A 120 12.17 8.38 -3.53
N GLY A 121 11.38 8.19 -2.46
CA GLY A 121 10.88 9.27 -1.60
C GLY A 121 9.85 10.18 -2.27
N LEU A 122 9.22 9.74 -3.37
CA LEU A 122 8.16 10.50 -4.00
C LEU A 122 7.03 10.73 -3.00
N PHE A 123 6.76 12.00 -2.69
CA PHE A 123 5.71 12.40 -1.76
C PHE A 123 5.06 13.69 -2.25
N TYR A 124 3.77 13.64 -2.48
CA TYR A 124 2.97 14.78 -2.90
C TYR A 124 1.76 14.93 -2.00
N ARG A 125 1.43 16.17 -1.67
CA ARG A 125 0.28 16.55 -0.86
C ARG A 125 -0.68 17.42 -1.63
N THR A 126 -1.96 17.21 -1.41
CA THR A 126 -3.04 18.13 -1.78
C THR A 126 -3.85 18.55 -0.57
N ILE A 127 -4.44 19.76 -0.65
CA ILE A 127 -5.41 20.31 0.31
C ILE A 127 -6.65 20.84 -0.39
N ASP A 128 -6.81 20.53 -1.68
CA ASP A 128 -7.87 21.03 -2.57
C ASP A 128 -8.45 19.92 -3.47
N GLY A 129 -8.44 18.67 -2.97
CA GLY A 129 -8.97 17.50 -3.65
C GLY A 129 -8.16 17.06 -4.88
N GLY A 130 -6.89 17.50 -4.94
CA GLY A 130 -6.00 17.20 -6.06
C GLY A 130 -6.08 18.19 -7.21
N THR A 131 -6.74 19.35 -7.03
CA THR A 131 -6.64 20.46 -7.98
C THR A 131 -5.19 20.93 -8.11
N THR A 132 -4.46 20.93 -6.98
CA THR A 132 -3.01 21.14 -6.95
C THR A 132 -2.33 20.07 -6.09
N TRP A 133 -1.13 19.67 -6.51
CA TRP A 133 -0.27 18.73 -5.80
C TRP A 133 1.10 19.37 -5.54
N GLN A 134 1.52 19.37 -4.28
CA GLN A 134 2.80 19.93 -3.85
C GLN A 134 3.77 18.82 -3.44
N LYS A 135 4.98 18.83 -4.01
CA LYS A 135 6.06 17.91 -3.64
C LYS A 135 6.59 18.28 -2.26
N GLU A 136 6.79 17.27 -1.43
CA GLU A 136 7.44 17.37 -0.12
C GLU A 136 8.60 16.36 -0.03
N LEU A 137 9.63 16.67 0.76
CA LEU A 137 10.73 15.76 1.10
C LEU A 137 10.80 15.62 2.62
N HIS A 138 10.90 14.39 3.09
CA HIS A 138 10.83 14.07 4.52
C HIS A 138 12.10 13.40 5.03
N ALA A 139 13.12 14.17 5.41
CA ALA A 139 14.37 13.65 5.99
C ALA A 139 14.14 12.83 7.27
N SER A 140 13.09 13.14 8.04
CA SER A 140 12.78 12.46 9.31
C SER A 140 12.39 10.98 9.18
N VAL A 141 12.18 10.47 7.97
CA VAL A 141 11.96 9.03 7.74
C VAL A 141 13.26 8.25 7.57
N LEU A 142 14.39 8.92 7.42
CA LEU A 142 15.71 8.31 7.25
C LEU A 142 16.26 7.71 8.57
N PRO A 143 17.18 6.75 8.48
CA PRO A 143 17.99 6.34 9.63
C PRO A 143 18.81 7.51 10.19
N GLN A 144 19.22 7.41 11.46
CA GLN A 144 19.95 8.49 12.13
C GLN A 144 21.27 8.83 11.44
N ASP A 145 22.01 7.83 10.94
CA ASP A 145 23.30 8.04 10.25
C ASP A 145 23.12 8.91 8.99
N ASP A 146 22.02 8.71 8.22
CA ASP A 146 21.72 9.52 7.06
C ASP A 146 21.28 10.94 7.43
N ILE A 147 20.55 11.10 8.56
CA ILE A 147 20.19 12.41 9.09
C ILE A 147 21.45 13.17 9.51
N ASP A 148 22.37 12.51 10.23
CA ASP A 148 23.65 13.10 10.65
C ASP A 148 24.51 13.52 9.46
N TYR A 149 24.49 12.71 8.37
CA TYR A 149 25.15 13.07 7.11
C TYR A 149 24.53 14.34 6.51
N LEU A 150 23.20 14.38 6.37
CA LEU A 150 22.48 15.55 5.83
C LEU A 150 22.72 16.81 6.68
N ASP A 151 22.79 16.67 8.00
CA ASP A 151 23.11 17.76 8.91
C ASP A 151 24.52 18.31 8.68
N SER A 152 25.47 17.49 8.23
CA SER A 152 26.83 17.93 7.92
C SER A 152 26.95 18.82 6.68
N ILE A 153 25.94 18.76 5.79
CA ILE A 153 25.89 19.51 4.53
C ILE A 153 24.77 20.56 4.47
N LYS A 154 24.07 20.81 5.58
CA LYS A 154 22.91 21.73 5.64
C LYS A 154 23.20 23.17 5.25
N ASP A 155 24.47 23.60 5.31
CA ASP A 155 24.90 24.94 4.92
C ASP A 155 25.01 25.09 3.39
N GLU A 156 24.81 24.02 2.62
CA GLU A 156 24.75 23.96 1.14
C GLU A 156 23.34 23.56 0.67
N PRO A 157 22.34 24.48 0.65
CA PRO A 157 20.92 24.11 0.49
C PRO A 157 20.57 23.35 -0.78
N GLU A 158 21.18 23.68 -1.92
CA GLU A 158 20.92 22.96 -3.19
C GLU A 158 21.47 21.54 -3.10
N PHE A 159 22.71 21.38 -2.64
CA PHE A 159 23.32 20.07 -2.46
C PHE A 159 22.56 19.21 -1.43
N TYR A 160 22.13 19.82 -0.31
CA TYR A 160 21.27 19.15 0.66
C TYR A 160 19.98 18.59 0.03
N GLN A 161 19.27 19.38 -0.79
CA GLN A 161 18.03 18.95 -1.40
C GLN A 161 18.25 17.84 -2.44
N ASP A 162 19.32 17.91 -3.19
CA ASP A 162 19.69 16.90 -4.18
C ASP A 162 20.03 15.56 -3.49
N GLU A 163 20.89 15.61 -2.47
CA GLU A 163 21.25 14.43 -1.67
C GLU A 163 20.04 13.82 -0.98
N LEU A 164 19.21 14.65 -0.29
CA LEU A 164 17.99 14.16 0.34
C LEU A 164 17.08 13.45 -0.68
N SER A 165 16.89 14.04 -1.86
CA SER A 165 16.04 13.43 -2.89
C SER A 165 16.62 12.14 -3.46
N PHE A 166 17.93 11.92 -3.33
CA PHE A 166 18.65 10.75 -3.82
C PHE A 166 18.63 9.58 -2.82
N ILE A 167 18.75 9.87 -1.50
CA ILE A 167 18.88 8.83 -0.46
C ILE A 167 17.54 8.36 0.10
N LEU A 168 16.43 9.06 -0.19
CA LEU A 168 15.11 8.66 0.30
C LEU A 168 14.71 7.29 -0.25
N PRO A 169 14.24 6.37 0.60
CA PRO A 169 13.80 5.03 0.20
C PRO A 169 12.45 5.07 -0.53
N HIS A 170 12.04 3.95 -1.12
CA HIS A 170 10.67 3.81 -1.61
C HIS A 170 9.68 3.83 -0.45
N PHE A 171 8.60 4.60 -0.61
CA PHE A 171 7.43 4.62 0.27
C PHE A 171 6.37 3.71 -0.34
N ASN A 172 6.21 2.50 0.22
CA ASN A 172 5.43 1.43 -0.42
C ASN A 172 3.95 1.47 -0.09
N ARG A 173 3.59 1.84 1.16
CA ARG A 173 2.19 1.80 1.61
C ARG A 173 1.95 2.83 2.71
N LEU A 174 0.74 3.39 2.70
CA LEU A 174 0.16 4.21 3.75
C LEU A 174 -1.01 3.48 4.41
N SER A 175 -1.21 3.65 5.70
CA SER A 175 -2.44 3.25 6.36
C SER A 175 -2.83 4.25 7.44
N TYR A 176 -4.14 4.42 7.67
CA TYR A 176 -4.64 5.38 8.64
C TYR A 176 -5.55 4.70 9.65
N ALA A 177 -5.22 4.83 10.92
CA ALA A 177 -6.03 4.32 12.02
C ALA A 177 -5.85 5.18 13.26
N ASN A 178 -6.90 5.36 14.04
CA ASN A 178 -6.88 6.03 15.34
C ASN A 178 -6.20 7.41 15.34
N GLY A 179 -6.40 8.21 14.29
CA GLY A 179 -5.82 9.54 14.15
C GLY A 179 -4.34 9.57 13.75
N LYS A 180 -3.78 8.43 13.36
CA LYS A 180 -2.37 8.29 12.95
C LYS A 180 -2.27 7.80 11.52
N LEU A 181 -1.35 8.39 10.76
CA LEU A 181 -0.94 7.91 9.45
C LEU A 181 0.36 7.11 9.60
N TYR A 182 0.36 5.89 9.12
CA TYR A 182 1.52 5.00 9.11
C TYR A 182 2.09 4.89 7.71
N MET A 183 3.40 4.64 7.63
CA MET A 183 4.13 4.43 6.37
C MET A 183 5.00 3.18 6.47
N ALA A 184 4.94 2.34 5.46
CA ALA A 184 5.84 1.21 5.23
C ALA A 184 6.67 1.47 3.97
N GLY A 185 7.95 1.07 3.99
CA GLY A 185 8.84 1.29 2.86
C GLY A 185 10.09 0.42 2.87
N GLU A 186 11.04 0.75 2.01
CA GLU A 186 12.32 0.07 1.89
C GLU A 186 13.28 0.40 3.03
N ALA A 187 14.39 -0.32 3.09
CA ALA A 187 15.48 -0.11 4.06
C ALA A 187 14.98 -0.11 5.51
N GLY A 188 14.05 -1.02 5.85
CA GLY A 188 13.47 -1.12 7.18
C GLY A 188 12.59 0.06 7.57
N LEU A 189 12.11 0.85 6.61
CA LEU A 189 11.26 2.00 6.90
C LEU A 189 9.88 1.55 7.40
N LEU A 190 9.62 1.86 8.67
CA LEU A 190 8.29 2.00 9.26
C LEU A 190 8.25 3.35 9.97
N ALA A 191 7.20 4.12 9.76
CA ALA A 191 7.07 5.44 10.38
C ALA A 191 5.62 5.76 10.73
N VAL A 192 5.43 6.70 11.65
CA VAL A 192 4.12 7.20 12.07
C VAL A 192 4.10 8.73 12.06
N SER A 193 2.97 9.27 11.64
CA SER A 193 2.64 10.68 11.71
C SER A 193 1.33 10.88 12.48
N THR A 194 1.27 11.92 13.33
CA THR A 194 0.07 12.35 14.04
C THR A 194 -0.51 13.66 13.48
N ASP A 195 0.10 14.20 12.43
CA ASP A 195 -0.26 15.45 11.77
C ASP A 195 -0.50 15.27 10.26
N PHE A 196 -0.97 14.06 9.89
CA PHE A 196 -1.28 13.67 8.53
C PHE A 196 -0.10 13.80 7.56
N GLY A 197 1.08 13.29 7.97
CA GLY A 197 2.27 13.21 7.13
C GLY A 197 3.07 14.51 7.00
N ARG A 198 2.78 15.58 7.80
CA ARG A 198 3.60 16.80 7.83
C ARG A 198 4.91 16.57 8.54
N SER A 199 4.89 15.75 9.59
CA SER A 199 6.07 15.25 10.26
C SER A 199 5.98 13.75 10.49
N TRP A 200 7.12 13.08 10.50
CA TRP A 200 7.21 11.63 10.64
C TRP A 200 8.16 11.25 11.77
N LYS A 201 7.77 10.23 12.51
CA LYS A 201 8.63 9.55 13.47
C LYS A 201 8.90 8.15 12.97
N ARG A 202 10.16 7.87 12.61
CA ARG A 202 10.61 6.52 12.23
C ARG A 202 10.59 5.62 13.46
N PHE A 203 10.12 4.38 13.29
CA PHE A 203 10.24 3.33 14.30
C PHE A 203 11.65 2.74 14.28
N ASP A 204 12.18 2.44 15.47
CA ASP A 204 13.41 1.69 15.60
C ASP A 204 13.10 0.18 15.48
N ILE A 205 13.53 -0.42 14.39
CA ILE A 205 13.38 -1.84 14.12
C ILE A 205 14.69 -2.42 13.60
N ALA A 206 15.17 -3.49 14.23
CA ALA A 206 16.42 -4.17 13.83
C ALA A 206 16.21 -5.03 12.55
N TYR A 207 15.78 -4.38 11.46
CA TYR A 207 15.52 -5.02 10.17
C TYR A 207 15.70 -4.01 9.04
N ASN A 208 16.49 -4.39 8.03
CA ASN A 208 16.82 -3.53 6.88
C ASN A 208 16.18 -3.98 5.57
N GLY A 209 15.25 -4.93 5.60
CA GLY A 209 14.50 -5.34 4.40
C GLY A 209 13.30 -4.44 4.15
N SER A 210 12.69 -4.59 2.97
CA SER A 210 11.50 -3.82 2.61
C SER A 210 10.26 -4.32 3.33
N PHE A 211 9.44 -3.38 3.79
CA PHE A 211 8.07 -3.58 4.20
C PHE A 211 7.12 -3.18 3.07
N PHE A 212 6.06 -3.98 2.85
CA PHE A 212 5.08 -3.74 1.80
C PHE A 212 3.72 -3.30 2.35
N ASP A 213 3.44 -3.57 3.63
CA ASP A 213 2.24 -3.06 4.28
C ASP A 213 2.45 -2.89 5.78
N ILE A 214 1.69 -1.96 6.37
CA ILE A 214 1.60 -1.68 7.80
C ILE A 214 0.15 -1.35 8.16
N GLN A 215 -0.43 -2.06 9.13
CA GLN A 215 -1.82 -1.87 9.52
C GLN A 215 -2.00 -1.90 11.04
N GLU A 216 -2.68 -0.89 11.58
CA GLU A 216 -3.19 -0.93 12.95
C GLU A 216 -4.60 -1.55 12.94
N THR A 217 -4.79 -2.60 13.73
CA THR A 217 -6.08 -3.27 13.85
C THR A 217 -7.03 -2.49 14.78
N LYS A 218 -8.31 -2.82 14.76
CA LYS A 218 -9.31 -2.23 15.67
C LYS A 218 -8.96 -2.41 17.15
N ASN A 219 -8.19 -3.46 17.48
CA ASN A 219 -7.73 -3.74 18.84
C ASN A 219 -6.45 -2.96 19.20
N GLY A 220 -5.98 -2.07 18.34
CA GLY A 220 -4.78 -1.26 18.54
C GLY A 220 -3.45 -1.99 18.32
N GLN A 221 -3.48 -3.21 17.79
CA GLN A 221 -2.28 -3.97 17.44
C GLN A 221 -1.75 -3.50 16.08
N LEU A 222 -0.47 -3.16 16.01
CA LEU A 222 0.17 -2.68 14.79
C LEU A 222 1.04 -3.78 14.20
N PHE A 223 0.73 -4.19 12.96
CA PHE A 223 1.47 -5.20 12.21
C PHE A 223 2.15 -4.61 11.00
N ALA A 224 3.31 -5.16 10.63
CA ALA A 224 3.99 -4.85 9.38
C ALA A 224 4.43 -6.15 8.70
N VAL A 225 4.34 -6.19 7.37
CA VAL A 225 4.71 -7.36 6.55
C VAL A 225 5.62 -6.95 5.40
N GLY A 226 6.45 -7.88 4.93
CA GLY A 226 7.37 -7.56 3.86
C GLY A 226 8.13 -8.76 3.29
N LEU A 227 9.38 -8.51 2.89
CA LEU A 227 10.23 -9.48 2.23
C LEU A 227 10.43 -10.76 3.05
N ARG A 228 10.57 -11.91 2.35
CA ARG A 228 10.96 -13.20 2.90
C ARG A 228 10.04 -13.71 4.02
N GLY A 229 8.74 -13.45 3.90
CA GLY A 229 7.74 -13.94 4.83
C GLY A 229 7.77 -13.28 6.22
N ASN A 230 8.41 -12.13 6.34
CA ASN A 230 8.50 -11.45 7.62
C ASN A 230 7.16 -10.79 8.01
N ILE A 231 6.73 -11.09 9.23
CA ILE A 231 5.66 -10.40 9.95
C ILE A 231 6.26 -9.86 11.24
N PHE A 232 6.01 -8.59 11.50
CA PHE A 232 6.37 -7.93 12.75
C PHE A 232 5.13 -7.39 13.44
N LEU A 233 5.12 -7.52 14.76
CA LEU A 233 4.10 -6.96 15.66
C LEU A 233 4.77 -5.93 16.56
N ALA A 234 4.26 -4.71 16.59
CA ALA A 234 4.68 -3.72 17.58
C ALA A 234 4.15 -4.12 18.96
N ASN A 235 5.03 -4.08 19.96
CA ASN A 235 4.62 -4.22 21.35
C ASN A 235 4.03 -2.90 21.89
N ASP A 236 3.64 -2.92 23.16
CA ASP A 236 3.11 -1.75 23.88
C ASP A 236 3.99 -0.53 23.65
N ASP A 237 3.36 0.60 23.30
CA ASP A 237 3.97 1.87 22.93
C ASP A 237 4.79 1.88 21.61
N SER A 238 4.75 0.82 20.82
CA SER A 238 5.50 0.65 19.54
C SER A 238 7.01 0.90 19.69
N LYS A 239 7.58 0.57 20.87
CA LYS A 239 9.00 0.76 21.16
C LYS A 239 9.86 -0.42 20.73
N LYS A 240 9.26 -1.59 20.59
CA LYS A 240 9.92 -2.81 20.10
C LYS A 240 9.01 -3.49 19.11
N TRP A 241 9.62 -4.26 18.22
CA TRP A 241 8.93 -5.03 17.22
C TRP A 241 9.32 -6.50 17.36
N ASP A 242 8.33 -7.33 17.60
CA ASP A 242 8.52 -8.78 17.72
C ASP A 242 8.23 -9.44 16.39
N LYS A 243 9.17 -10.28 15.93
CA LYS A 243 8.99 -11.05 14.70
C LYS A 243 8.16 -12.29 14.97
N LEU A 244 7.07 -12.46 14.25
CA LEU A 244 6.26 -13.66 14.25
C LEU A 244 6.75 -14.65 13.18
N GLN A 245 7.14 -15.86 13.58
CA GLN A 245 7.66 -16.87 12.67
C GLN A 245 6.56 -17.44 11.78
N THR A 246 6.71 -17.31 10.47
CA THR A 246 5.73 -17.75 9.46
C THR A 246 6.11 -19.01 8.71
N CYS A 247 7.40 -19.37 8.69
CA CYS A 247 7.98 -20.41 7.80
C CYS A 247 7.70 -20.16 6.29
N VAL A 248 7.36 -18.93 5.92
CA VAL A 248 7.23 -18.49 4.54
C VAL A 248 8.51 -17.80 4.11
N THR A 249 8.98 -18.08 2.90
CA THR A 249 10.22 -17.51 2.34
C THR A 249 9.98 -16.53 1.20
N THR A 250 8.74 -16.42 0.71
CA THR A 250 8.33 -15.45 -0.30
C THR A 250 7.89 -14.13 0.34
N SER A 251 7.77 -13.08 -0.46
CA SER A 251 7.26 -11.79 0.01
C SER A 251 5.80 -11.89 0.46
N LEU A 252 5.47 -11.15 1.52
CA LEU A 252 4.11 -10.89 1.97
C LEU A 252 3.73 -9.49 1.50
N ASN A 253 2.61 -9.37 0.78
CA ASN A 253 2.28 -8.19 0.01
C ASN A 253 1.32 -7.22 0.74
N SER A 254 0.34 -7.76 1.48
CA SER A 254 -0.70 -6.94 2.11
C SER A 254 -1.25 -7.58 3.38
N ILE A 255 -1.73 -6.73 4.29
CA ILE A 255 -2.51 -7.08 5.49
C ILE A 255 -3.96 -6.72 5.23
N VAL A 256 -4.80 -7.72 5.07
CA VAL A 256 -6.24 -7.55 4.86
C VAL A 256 -6.97 -7.69 6.19
N LEU A 257 -7.58 -6.60 6.63
CA LEU A 257 -8.35 -6.59 7.87
C LEU A 257 -9.62 -7.44 7.72
N GLY A 258 -9.77 -8.42 8.58
CA GLY A 258 -10.94 -9.28 8.64
C GLY A 258 -11.93 -8.82 9.73
N ASN A 259 -12.45 -9.81 10.45
CA ASN A 259 -13.24 -9.55 11.65
C ASN A 259 -12.31 -9.21 12.84
N ASP A 260 -12.91 -8.95 14.01
CA ASP A 260 -12.17 -8.55 15.22
C ASP A 260 -11.17 -9.59 15.73
N LYS A 261 -11.27 -10.83 15.27
CA LYS A 261 -10.37 -11.92 15.68
C LYS A 261 -9.23 -12.17 14.72
N ASN A 262 -9.50 -12.15 13.42
CA ASN A 262 -8.53 -12.55 12.39
C ASN A 262 -8.21 -11.40 11.45
N ILE A 263 -6.92 -11.28 11.14
CA ILE A 263 -6.44 -10.58 9.95
C ILE A 263 -5.88 -11.61 8.97
N TYR A 264 -5.82 -11.25 7.70
CA TYR A 264 -5.29 -12.10 6.64
C TYR A 264 -4.09 -11.43 6.00
N ILE A 265 -3.09 -12.23 5.66
CA ILE A 265 -1.86 -11.72 5.07
C ILE A 265 -1.66 -12.44 3.75
N THR A 266 -1.60 -11.66 2.70
CA THR A 266 -1.41 -12.14 1.33
C THR A 266 0.06 -12.10 0.93
N GLY A 267 0.43 -12.92 -0.06
CA GLY A 267 1.81 -12.94 -0.53
C GLY A 267 1.98 -13.61 -1.89
N ASN A 268 3.23 -13.66 -2.31
CA ASN A 268 3.61 -14.29 -3.57
C ASN A 268 3.38 -15.81 -3.51
N ASN A 269 3.27 -16.43 -4.69
CA ASN A 269 3.09 -17.87 -4.86
C ASN A 269 1.83 -18.40 -4.13
N GLY A 270 0.72 -17.65 -4.18
CA GLY A 270 -0.55 -18.04 -3.57
C GLY A 270 -0.52 -18.07 -2.03
N VAL A 271 0.46 -17.46 -1.40
CA VAL A 271 0.53 -17.43 0.06
C VAL A 271 -0.66 -16.62 0.62
N LEU A 272 -1.42 -17.27 1.51
CA LEU A 272 -2.48 -16.67 2.30
C LEU A 272 -2.38 -17.21 3.73
N LEU A 273 -2.13 -16.30 4.67
CA LEU A 273 -2.06 -16.61 6.09
C LEU A 273 -3.26 -16.00 6.82
N SER A 274 -3.83 -16.73 7.77
CA SER A 274 -4.74 -16.19 8.77
C SER A 274 -3.98 -16.01 10.07
N LEU A 275 -4.11 -14.84 10.69
CA LEU A 275 -3.48 -14.52 11.97
C LEU A 275 -4.55 -14.22 13.01
N ASP A 276 -4.59 -15.05 14.08
CA ASP A 276 -5.48 -14.92 15.23
C ASP A 276 -4.89 -13.88 16.20
N GLN A 277 -5.46 -12.68 16.23
CA GLN A 277 -4.99 -11.54 17.02
C GLN A 277 -5.02 -11.83 18.55
N THR A 278 -5.83 -12.79 19.00
CA THR A 278 -5.95 -13.13 20.42
C THR A 278 -4.76 -13.96 20.92
N LYS A 279 -3.95 -14.51 20.02
CA LYS A 279 -2.82 -15.41 20.31
C LYS A 279 -1.45 -14.83 20.04
N VAL A 280 -1.34 -13.59 19.59
CA VAL A 280 -0.06 -13.00 19.16
C VAL A 280 0.92 -12.76 20.29
N SER A 281 0.43 -12.58 21.52
CA SER A 281 1.25 -12.39 22.72
C SER A 281 1.73 -13.69 23.36
N VAL A 282 1.27 -14.83 22.86
CA VAL A 282 1.63 -16.15 23.39
C VAL A 282 2.89 -16.63 22.69
N ASN A 283 4.00 -16.80 23.43
CA ASN A 283 5.24 -17.29 22.84
C ASN A 283 5.22 -18.83 22.68
N GLU A 284 4.31 -19.31 21.84
CA GLU A 284 4.11 -20.72 21.51
C GLU A 284 4.14 -20.93 19.99
N TYR A 285 4.51 -22.14 19.60
CA TYR A 285 4.68 -22.52 18.20
C TYR A 285 3.97 -23.84 17.91
N HIS A 286 3.51 -24.00 16.67
CA HIS A 286 3.09 -25.31 16.16
C HIS A 286 4.31 -26.26 16.10
N PRO A 287 4.10 -27.58 16.09
CA PRO A 287 5.18 -28.53 15.81
C PRO A 287 5.93 -28.14 14.53
N ALA A 288 7.27 -28.31 14.55
CA ALA A 288 8.08 -28.02 13.39
C ALA A 288 7.64 -28.85 12.18
N ASN A 289 7.68 -28.21 10.98
CA ASN A 289 7.46 -28.90 9.72
C ASN A 289 8.67 -29.79 9.33
N ASP A 290 8.60 -30.49 8.20
CA ASP A 290 9.65 -31.38 7.71
C ASP A 290 11.00 -30.65 7.47
N GLU A 291 10.98 -29.33 7.31
CA GLU A 291 12.17 -28.48 7.16
C GLU A 291 12.69 -27.94 8.50
N GLY A 292 12.10 -28.37 9.61
CA GLY A 292 12.48 -27.95 10.96
C GLY A 292 12.01 -26.57 11.37
N CYS A 293 11.09 -25.94 10.63
CA CYS A 293 10.53 -24.63 10.97
C CYS A 293 9.22 -24.77 11.75
N ALA A 294 9.12 -24.05 12.87
CA ALA A 294 7.93 -23.99 13.72
C ALA A 294 7.20 -22.66 13.52
N ILE A 295 5.94 -22.72 13.07
CA ILE A 295 5.09 -21.54 12.84
C ILE A 295 4.54 -21.03 14.17
N HIS A 296 4.50 -19.71 14.39
CA HIS A 296 3.89 -19.10 15.56
C HIS A 296 2.42 -19.54 15.72
N ILE A 297 1.99 -19.82 16.95
CA ILE A 297 0.65 -20.40 17.24
C ILE A 297 -0.53 -19.52 16.76
N SER A 298 -0.32 -18.22 16.60
CA SER A 298 -1.33 -17.31 16.05
C SER A 298 -1.54 -17.44 14.55
N ILE A 299 -0.62 -18.10 13.83
CA ILE A 299 -0.60 -18.10 12.36
C ILE A 299 -1.05 -19.47 11.83
N LYS A 300 -1.94 -19.44 10.85
CA LYS A 300 -2.38 -20.60 10.06
C LYS A 300 -2.22 -20.30 8.59
N LYS A 301 -1.54 -21.18 7.83
CA LYS A 301 -1.53 -21.11 6.38
C LYS A 301 -2.85 -21.67 5.85
N LEU A 302 -3.59 -20.82 5.12
CA LEU A 302 -4.84 -21.24 4.47
C LEU A 302 -4.53 -21.93 3.15
N LYS A 303 -5.20 -23.05 2.92
CA LYS A 303 -5.10 -23.77 1.64
C LYS A 303 -5.94 -23.06 0.58
N ASN A 304 -5.34 -22.79 -0.56
CA ASN A 304 -6.03 -22.37 -1.75
C ASN A 304 -5.33 -23.01 -2.97
N ASN A 305 -5.93 -22.89 -4.15
CA ASN A 305 -5.40 -23.50 -5.38
C ASN A 305 -4.63 -22.49 -6.25
N LEU A 306 -4.24 -21.34 -5.68
CA LEU A 306 -3.52 -20.30 -6.40
C LEU A 306 -2.02 -20.55 -6.36
N SER A 307 -1.38 -20.38 -7.50
CA SER A 307 0.08 -20.32 -7.63
C SER A 307 0.59 -18.88 -7.84
N ASP A 308 -0.33 -17.98 -8.15
CA ASP A 308 -0.02 -16.57 -8.46
C ASP A 308 0.11 -15.72 -7.19
N SER A 309 0.77 -14.57 -7.34
CA SER A 309 0.84 -13.57 -6.28
C SER A 309 -0.54 -13.01 -5.96
N ILE A 310 -0.92 -13.06 -4.70
CA ILE A 310 -2.08 -12.35 -4.15
C ILE A 310 -1.58 -10.99 -3.68
N LEU A 311 -1.99 -9.92 -4.35
CA LEU A 311 -1.42 -8.58 -4.15
C LEU A 311 -2.14 -7.80 -3.06
N ASN A 312 -3.48 -7.82 -3.09
CA ASN A 312 -4.35 -7.25 -2.07
C ASN A 312 -5.71 -7.95 -2.07
N GLY A 313 -6.62 -7.57 -1.17
CA GLY A 313 -7.96 -8.14 -1.12
C GLY A 313 -8.90 -7.42 -0.15
N LEU A 314 -10.16 -7.80 -0.22
CA LEU A 314 -11.22 -7.37 0.71
C LEU A 314 -11.91 -8.59 1.29
N VAL A 315 -12.12 -8.61 2.59
CA VAL A 315 -12.95 -9.64 3.24
C VAL A 315 -14.41 -9.23 3.13
N ILE A 316 -15.17 -10.02 2.40
CA ILE A 316 -16.62 -9.85 2.22
C ILE A 316 -17.28 -11.14 2.72
N ASN A 317 -18.03 -11.03 3.82
CA ASN A 317 -18.59 -12.18 4.56
C ASN A 317 -17.45 -13.17 4.98
N ASP A 318 -17.51 -14.43 4.53
CA ASP A 318 -16.55 -15.48 4.85
C ASP A 318 -15.55 -15.78 3.72
N ALA A 319 -15.43 -14.87 2.75
CA ALA A 319 -14.54 -15.00 1.61
C ALA A 319 -13.68 -13.73 1.40
N MET A 320 -12.56 -13.88 0.73
CA MET A 320 -11.74 -12.77 0.27
C MET A 320 -11.95 -12.57 -1.22
N LEU A 321 -12.33 -11.38 -1.62
CA LEU A 321 -12.21 -10.89 -2.99
C LEU A 321 -10.79 -10.39 -3.18
N ALA A 322 -9.96 -11.19 -3.85
CA ALA A 322 -8.54 -10.93 -4.02
C ALA A 322 -8.21 -10.41 -5.42
N VAL A 323 -7.30 -9.45 -5.48
CA VAL A 323 -6.62 -9.02 -6.72
C VAL A 323 -5.27 -9.72 -6.81
N THR A 324 -4.98 -10.29 -7.97
CA THR A 324 -3.82 -11.16 -8.17
C THR A 324 -3.10 -10.83 -9.48
N ALA A 325 -1.93 -11.45 -9.66
CA ALA A 325 -1.19 -11.36 -10.92
C ALA A 325 -1.96 -11.91 -12.13
N SER A 326 -3.00 -12.72 -11.91
CA SER A 326 -3.88 -13.29 -12.94
C SER A 326 -5.36 -12.92 -12.73
N GLY A 327 -5.61 -11.73 -12.18
CA GLY A 327 -6.94 -11.14 -12.11
C GLY A 327 -7.63 -11.29 -10.76
N ILE A 328 -8.95 -11.25 -10.80
CA ILE A 328 -9.81 -11.35 -9.62
C ILE A 328 -10.01 -12.81 -9.23
N LYS A 329 -9.86 -13.10 -7.94
CA LYS A 329 -10.12 -14.42 -7.38
C LYS A 329 -10.99 -14.31 -6.12
N GLN A 330 -11.91 -15.25 -5.95
CA GLN A 330 -12.64 -15.42 -4.70
C GLN A 330 -12.03 -16.58 -3.92
N ILE A 331 -11.67 -16.35 -2.66
CA ILE A 331 -10.96 -17.31 -1.81
C ILE A 331 -11.75 -17.51 -0.53
N GLU A 332 -12.17 -18.75 -0.25
CA GLU A 332 -12.81 -19.11 1.01
C GLU A 332 -11.81 -18.98 2.18
N LEU A 333 -12.23 -18.38 3.29
CA LEU A 333 -11.40 -18.09 4.47
C LEU A 333 -11.58 -19.10 5.63
N LYS A 334 -12.04 -20.32 5.32
CA LYS A 334 -12.31 -21.38 6.32
C LYS A 334 -11.13 -22.26 6.61
#